data_7f3d6f12290710aa7d0598dab3e046c0
#
_entry.id   7f3d6f12290710aa7d0598dab3e046c0
#
_cell.length_a   1.000
_cell.length_b   1.000
_cell.length_c   1.000
_cell.angle_alpha   90.00
_cell.angle_beta   90.00
_cell.angle_gamma   90.00
#
_symmetry.space_group_name_H-M   'P 1'
#
loop_
_entity.id
_entity.type
_entity.pdbx_description
1 polymer ?
#
loop_
_entity_poly.entity_id
_entity_poly.type
_entity_poly.pdbx_seq_one_letter_code
_entity_poly.pdbx_strand_id
1 'polypeptide(L)'
;EITNPTHNAPVQTKLQKIQEDISGIYREFLRNNEIEIRINNDLLGFEEYEVLNAPYYATPKGESQEWKVEFDTGLIMGRYRIHGFVGLLEQMSKRQRGIVLLRRGRVIRGEDENSCYEPKEIVSATASSPRAKRIFGEMFLEGFEVSHDKSEIMDMDALDSIMPEVRKMLKVGEYDLLAQG
;
A
#
# COMPACT_ATOMS: atom_id res chain seq x y z
N GLU A 1 5.63 -3.36 37.26
CA GLU A 1 5.02 -4.69 37.03
C GLU A 1 3.50 -4.53 37.07
N ILE A 2 2.83 -4.59 35.92
CA ILE A 2 1.37 -4.55 35.86
C ILE A 2 0.90 -5.99 35.70
N THR A 3 0.51 -6.59 36.78
CA THR A 3 -0.12 -7.92 36.79
C THR A 3 -1.64 -7.74 36.67
N ASN A 4 -2.23 -8.14 35.56
CA ASN A 4 -3.67 -8.22 35.41
C ASN A 4 -4.07 -9.63 34.97
N PRO A 5 -4.67 -10.45 35.84
CA PRO A 5 -4.83 -11.89 35.62
C PRO A 5 -6.14 -12.33 34.97
N THR A 6 -7.07 -11.47 34.56
CA THR A 6 -8.45 -11.95 34.33
C THR A 6 -8.99 -11.97 32.91
N HIS A 7 -8.27 -11.53 31.85
CA HIS A 7 -8.76 -11.64 30.46
C HIS A 7 -7.63 -11.74 29.43
N ASN A 8 -7.01 -12.90 29.30
CA ASN A 8 -5.87 -13.08 28.39
C ASN A 8 -6.22 -13.07 26.90
N ALA A 9 -7.35 -13.62 26.48
CA ALA A 9 -7.70 -13.69 25.06
C ALA A 9 -7.95 -12.31 24.39
N PRO A 10 -8.74 -11.40 24.94
CA PRO A 10 -8.94 -10.08 24.33
C PRO A 10 -7.69 -9.19 24.44
N VAL A 11 -6.82 -9.43 25.39
CA VAL A 11 -5.54 -8.70 25.52
C VAL A 11 -4.55 -9.14 24.44
N GLN A 12 -4.42 -10.43 24.18
CA GLN A 12 -3.55 -10.95 23.11
C GLN A 12 -3.99 -10.47 21.71
N THR A 13 -5.30 -10.52 21.42
CA THR A 13 -5.83 -10.03 20.13
C THR A 13 -5.57 -8.53 19.93
N LYS A 14 -5.70 -7.74 21.01
CA LYS A 14 -5.38 -6.30 20.96
C LYS A 14 -3.88 -6.06 20.78
N LEU A 15 -3.04 -6.83 21.45
CA LEU A 15 -1.59 -6.73 21.32
C LEU A 15 -1.14 -7.06 19.89
N GLN A 16 -1.64 -8.15 19.33
CA GLN A 16 -1.36 -8.54 17.95
C GLN A 16 -1.77 -7.45 16.97
N LYS A 17 -2.97 -6.86 17.14
CA LYS A 17 -3.41 -5.75 16.30
C LYS A 17 -2.47 -4.54 16.42
N ILE A 18 -2.03 -4.17 17.62
CA ILE A 18 -1.07 -3.08 17.82
C ILE A 18 0.27 -3.40 17.11
N GLN A 19 0.74 -4.65 17.18
CA GLN A 19 1.95 -5.08 16.51
C GLN A 19 1.81 -4.95 14.99
N GLU A 20 0.68 -5.41 14.42
CA GLU A 20 0.36 -5.29 13.00
C GLU A 20 0.27 -3.82 12.56
N ASP A 21 -0.41 -2.96 13.32
CA ASP A 21 -0.57 -1.54 13.02
C ASP A 21 0.80 -0.82 13.04
N ILE A 22 1.63 -1.07 14.05
CA ILE A 22 2.98 -0.48 14.12
C ILE A 22 3.87 -0.99 12.99
N SER A 23 3.85 -2.29 12.70
CA SER A 23 4.59 -2.85 11.56
C SER A 23 4.14 -2.25 10.24
N GLY A 24 2.83 -2.02 10.08
CA GLY A 24 2.25 -1.35 8.92
C GLY A 24 2.73 0.09 8.75
N ILE A 25 2.75 0.88 9.83
CA ILE A 25 3.20 2.29 9.79
C ILE A 25 4.68 2.43 9.46
N TYR A 26 5.51 1.55 10.01
CA TYR A 26 6.97 1.60 9.87
C TYR A 26 7.52 0.57 8.86
N ARG A 27 6.64 0.06 7.97
CA ARG A 27 6.96 -1.02 7.02
C ARG A 27 8.24 -0.79 6.23
N GLU A 28 8.45 0.42 5.74
CA GLU A 28 9.63 0.76 4.93
C GLU A 28 10.93 0.63 5.74
N PHE A 29 10.94 1.17 6.93
CA PHE A 29 12.11 1.09 7.82
C PHE A 29 12.38 -0.34 8.30
N LEU A 30 11.33 -1.13 8.54
CA LEU A 30 11.45 -2.55 8.93
C LEU A 30 11.96 -3.40 7.77
N ARG A 31 11.42 -3.17 6.56
CA ARG A 31 11.84 -3.84 5.31
C ARG A 31 13.33 -3.63 5.04
N ASN A 32 13.80 -2.41 5.21
CA ASN A 32 15.19 -2.03 4.95
C ASN A 32 16.14 -2.32 6.13
N ASN A 33 15.63 -2.86 7.24
CA ASN A 33 16.38 -3.07 8.49
C ASN A 33 17.02 -1.78 9.04
N GLU A 34 16.39 -0.64 8.82
CA GLU A 34 16.86 0.66 9.32
C GLU A 34 16.51 0.88 10.78
N ILE A 35 15.45 0.23 11.27
CA ILE A 35 15.03 0.25 12.67
C ILE A 35 14.69 -1.15 13.17
N GLU A 36 14.82 -1.36 14.45
CA GLU A 36 14.37 -2.54 15.17
C GLU A 36 13.31 -2.12 16.20
N ILE A 37 12.12 -2.69 16.09
CA ILE A 37 11.01 -2.42 17.02
C ILE A 37 10.69 -3.71 17.75
N ARG A 38 10.62 -3.64 19.09
CA ARG A 38 10.24 -4.78 19.94
C ARG A 38 9.05 -4.40 20.80
N ILE A 39 8.10 -5.31 20.91
CA ILE A 39 6.97 -5.23 21.85
C ILE A 39 7.00 -6.49 22.72
N ASN A 40 7.12 -6.34 24.04
CA ASN A 40 7.26 -7.45 24.97
C ASN A 40 8.36 -8.46 24.58
N ASN A 41 9.51 -7.98 24.10
CA ASN A 41 10.63 -8.74 23.56
C ASN A 41 10.41 -9.40 22.18
N ASP A 42 9.20 -9.41 21.63
CA ASP A 42 8.94 -9.87 20.27
C ASP A 42 9.41 -8.83 19.26
N LEU A 43 10.30 -9.24 18.35
CA LEU A 43 10.77 -8.40 17.25
C LEU A 43 9.67 -8.26 16.23
N LEU A 44 9.34 -7.02 15.86
CA LEU A 44 8.40 -6.75 14.78
C LEU A 44 9.10 -6.84 13.42
N GLY A 45 8.39 -7.41 12.46
CA GLY A 45 8.75 -7.44 11.05
C GLY A 45 7.56 -6.99 10.20
N PHE A 46 7.81 -6.70 8.94
CA PHE A 46 6.76 -6.50 7.95
C PHE A 46 6.83 -7.63 6.93
N GLU A 47 5.74 -8.34 6.75
CA GLU A 47 5.62 -9.41 5.76
C GLU A 47 5.11 -8.81 4.44
N GLU A 48 5.83 -9.08 3.35
CA GLU A 48 5.43 -8.66 2.02
C GLU A 48 4.17 -9.40 1.57
N TYR A 49 3.34 -8.71 0.80
CA TYR A 49 2.13 -9.31 0.27
C TYR A 49 2.44 -10.20 -0.94
N GLU A 50 1.74 -11.32 -1.03
CA GLU A 50 1.86 -12.23 -2.17
C GLU A 50 1.29 -11.57 -3.44
N VAL A 51 2.14 -11.42 -4.44
CA VAL A 51 1.80 -10.83 -5.74
C VAL A 51 1.26 -11.90 -6.68
N LEU A 52 0.17 -11.57 -7.38
CA LEU A 52 -0.39 -12.43 -8.42
C LEU A 52 0.68 -12.79 -9.45
N ASN A 53 0.93 -14.10 -9.63
CA ASN A 53 1.81 -14.63 -10.65
C ASN A 53 0.98 -15.47 -11.63
N ALA A 54 0.65 -14.88 -12.80
CA ALA A 54 -0.22 -15.50 -13.77
C ALA A 54 0.08 -15.01 -15.19
N PRO A 55 -0.33 -15.76 -16.24
CA PRO A 55 -0.33 -15.26 -17.59
C PRO A 55 -1.26 -14.06 -17.76
N TYR A 56 -1.01 -13.23 -18.76
CA TYR A 56 -1.92 -12.15 -19.10
C TYR A 56 -3.29 -12.70 -19.54
N TYR A 57 -4.36 -12.07 -19.07
CA TYR A 57 -5.74 -12.56 -19.32
C TYR A 57 -6.07 -12.69 -20.82
N ALA A 58 -5.50 -11.82 -21.67
CA ALA A 58 -5.71 -11.89 -23.13
C ALA A 58 -4.88 -13.00 -23.81
N THR A 59 -3.85 -13.52 -23.13
CA THR A 59 -2.98 -14.61 -23.60
C THR A 59 -2.83 -15.69 -22.50
N PRO A 60 -3.92 -16.43 -22.15
CA PRO A 60 -3.93 -17.32 -21.00
C PRO A 60 -3.00 -18.53 -21.10
N LYS A 61 -2.44 -18.80 -22.28
CA LYS A 61 -1.41 -19.82 -22.54
C LYS A 61 0.00 -19.26 -22.60
N GLY A 62 0.16 -17.95 -22.34
CA GLY A 62 1.45 -17.27 -22.30
C GLY A 62 2.24 -17.60 -21.04
N GLU A 63 3.40 -17.00 -20.90
CA GLU A 63 4.22 -17.13 -19.71
C GLU A 63 3.59 -16.38 -18.53
N SER A 64 3.71 -16.98 -17.34
CA SER A 64 3.32 -16.32 -16.09
C SER A 64 4.31 -15.22 -15.74
N GLN A 65 3.80 -14.11 -15.22
CA GLN A 65 4.59 -13.01 -14.71
C GLN A 65 3.99 -12.46 -13.42
N GLU A 66 4.82 -11.83 -12.61
CA GLU A 66 4.35 -11.09 -11.44
C GLU A 66 3.65 -9.81 -11.88
N TRP A 67 2.43 -9.60 -11.38
CA TRP A 67 1.62 -8.43 -11.68
C TRP A 67 1.89 -7.33 -10.66
N LYS A 68 3.09 -6.79 -10.73
CA LYS A 68 3.56 -5.63 -9.97
C LYS A 68 4.32 -4.69 -10.91
N VAL A 69 3.93 -3.43 -10.93
CA VAL A 69 4.55 -2.41 -11.78
C VAL A 69 5.09 -1.30 -10.90
N GLU A 70 6.39 -1.09 -10.97
CA GLU A 70 7.06 0.05 -10.36
C GLU A 70 6.95 1.27 -11.28
N PHE A 71 6.84 2.44 -10.70
CA PHE A 71 6.73 3.68 -11.45
C PHE A 71 7.40 4.85 -10.73
N ASP A 72 7.73 5.88 -11.50
CA ASP A 72 8.26 7.15 -11.01
C ASP A 72 7.79 8.25 -11.96
N THR A 73 6.99 9.17 -11.46
CA THR A 73 6.45 10.27 -12.27
C THR A 73 7.51 11.30 -12.67
N GLY A 74 8.69 11.25 -12.04
CA GLY A 74 9.59 12.38 -12.06
C GLY A 74 8.97 13.61 -11.40
N LEU A 75 9.59 14.77 -11.61
CA LEU A 75 9.12 16.02 -11.01
C LEU A 75 7.95 16.61 -11.83
N ILE A 76 6.77 16.66 -11.24
CA ILE A 76 5.55 17.23 -11.81
C ILE A 76 5.28 18.60 -11.20
N MET A 77 4.86 19.58 -12.04
CA MET A 77 4.59 20.97 -11.62
C MET A 77 5.76 21.63 -10.88
N GLY A 78 7.00 21.18 -11.12
CA GLY A 78 8.19 21.70 -10.47
C GLY A 78 8.31 21.40 -8.96
N ARG A 79 7.40 20.61 -8.38
CA ARG A 79 7.32 20.38 -6.94
C ARG A 79 7.05 18.93 -6.56
N TYR A 80 6.08 18.29 -7.18
CA TYR A 80 5.56 16.98 -6.77
C TYR A 80 6.26 15.84 -7.49
N ARG A 81 6.58 14.78 -6.79
CA ARG A 81 7.02 13.51 -7.36
C ARG A 81 6.35 12.38 -6.62
N ILE A 82 5.87 11.40 -7.35
CA ILE A 82 5.30 10.18 -6.81
C ILE A 82 6.05 9.01 -7.42
N HIS A 83 6.62 8.16 -6.59
CA HIS A 83 7.24 6.92 -7.03
C HIS A 83 6.77 5.77 -6.14
N GLY A 84 6.95 4.55 -6.60
CA GLY A 84 6.54 3.38 -5.86
C GLY A 84 6.06 2.28 -6.78
N PHE A 85 5.06 1.54 -6.35
CA PHE A 85 4.50 0.45 -7.14
C PHE A 85 3.00 0.28 -6.94
N VAL A 86 2.38 -0.36 -7.93
CA VAL A 86 1.03 -0.92 -7.83
C VAL A 86 1.09 -2.37 -8.27
N GLY A 87 0.41 -3.26 -7.55
CA GLY A 87 0.36 -4.67 -7.83
C GLY A 87 -1.02 -5.27 -7.65
N LEU A 88 -1.13 -6.54 -8.01
CA LEU A 88 -2.31 -7.36 -7.80
C LEU A 88 -2.00 -8.45 -6.77
N LEU A 89 -2.81 -8.53 -5.72
CA LEU A 89 -2.71 -9.60 -4.73
C LEU A 89 -3.01 -10.96 -5.36
N GLU A 90 -2.26 -11.99 -4.99
CA GLU A 90 -2.56 -13.38 -5.37
C GLU A 90 -3.96 -13.76 -4.89
N GLN A 91 -4.31 -13.42 -3.67
CA GLN A 91 -5.64 -13.61 -3.11
C GLN A 91 -6.31 -12.29 -2.80
N MET A 92 -7.62 -12.20 -3.09
CA MET A 92 -8.39 -11.01 -2.73
C MET A 92 -8.41 -10.82 -1.22
N SER A 93 -8.02 -9.65 -0.75
CA SER A 93 -7.97 -9.32 0.67
C SER A 93 -8.56 -7.94 0.93
N LYS A 94 -9.40 -7.85 1.97
CA LYS A 94 -9.91 -6.56 2.43
C LYS A 94 -8.86 -5.77 3.22
N ARG A 95 -7.95 -6.48 3.88
CA ARG A 95 -6.94 -5.86 4.77
C ARG A 95 -5.69 -5.39 4.03
N GLN A 96 -5.36 -6.05 2.92
CA GLN A 96 -4.12 -5.79 2.17
C GLN A 96 -4.34 -4.96 0.91
N ARG A 97 -5.60 -4.75 0.51
CA ARG A 97 -5.95 -3.97 -0.68
C ARG A 97 -5.78 -2.47 -0.46
N GLY A 98 -5.75 -1.73 -1.57
CA GLY A 98 -5.66 -0.28 -1.58
C GLY A 98 -4.24 0.23 -1.65
N ILE A 99 -4.11 1.52 -1.79
CA ILE A 99 -2.82 2.19 -1.91
C ILE A 99 -2.44 2.81 -0.58
N VAL A 100 -1.23 2.52 -0.14
CA VAL A 100 -0.63 3.12 1.04
C VAL A 100 0.20 4.32 0.61
N LEU A 101 0.01 5.45 1.28
CA LEU A 101 0.75 6.67 1.01
C LEU A 101 1.83 6.86 2.07
N LEU A 102 3.08 6.99 1.60
CA LEU A 102 4.25 7.17 2.46
C LEU A 102 4.90 8.53 2.21
N ARG A 103 5.43 9.10 3.26
CA ARG A 103 6.29 10.28 3.19
C ARG A 103 7.48 10.12 4.11
N ARG A 104 8.69 10.25 3.55
CA ARG A 104 9.95 10.05 4.28
C ARG A 104 10.00 8.69 5.00
N GLY A 105 9.58 7.62 4.32
CA GLY A 105 9.59 6.25 4.83
C GLY A 105 8.47 5.89 5.81
N ARG A 106 7.66 6.87 6.26
CA ARG A 106 6.53 6.62 7.17
C ARG A 106 5.22 6.63 6.41
N VAL A 107 4.35 5.68 6.74
CA VAL A 107 2.95 5.66 6.28
C VAL A 107 2.21 6.86 6.88
N ILE A 108 1.49 7.60 6.01
CA ILE A 108 0.64 8.73 6.36
C ILE A 108 -0.83 8.35 6.19
N ARG A 109 -1.11 7.48 5.22
CA ARG A 109 -2.46 7.01 4.94
C ARG A 109 -2.40 5.57 4.47
N GLY A 110 -3.32 4.73 4.92
CA GLY A 110 -3.36 3.31 4.59
C GLY A 110 -2.74 2.43 5.68
N GLU A 111 -2.69 2.91 6.91
CA GLU A 111 -2.28 2.13 8.08
C GLU A 111 -3.28 1.03 8.41
N ASP A 112 -4.56 1.20 8.06
CA ASP A 112 -5.62 0.21 8.22
C ASP A 112 -6.49 0.06 6.97
N GLU A 113 -7.36 -0.94 6.95
CA GLU A 113 -8.21 -1.30 5.81
C GLU A 113 -9.21 -0.20 5.37
N ASN A 114 -9.48 0.79 6.23
CA ASN A 114 -10.44 1.86 5.97
C ASN A 114 -9.76 3.18 5.58
N SER A 115 -8.45 3.29 5.83
CA SER A 115 -7.68 4.50 5.59
C SER A 115 -6.92 4.49 4.26
N CYS A 116 -6.93 3.38 3.50
CA CYS A 116 -6.26 3.28 2.21
C CYS A 116 -6.71 4.36 1.22
N TYR A 117 -5.75 4.80 0.40
CA TYR A 117 -6.05 5.67 -0.74
C TYR A 117 -6.56 4.81 -1.91
N GLU A 118 -7.74 5.13 -2.40
CA GLU A 118 -8.40 4.37 -3.47
C GLU A 118 -8.76 5.29 -4.65
N PRO A 119 -7.77 5.78 -5.42
CA PRO A 119 -8.06 6.63 -6.58
C PRO A 119 -8.85 5.85 -7.64
N LYS A 120 -9.94 6.45 -8.13
CA LYS A 120 -10.83 5.82 -9.11
C LYS A 120 -10.13 5.43 -10.41
N GLU A 121 -9.09 6.14 -10.79
CA GLU A 121 -8.27 5.89 -11.98
C GLU A 121 -7.54 4.54 -11.90
N ILE A 122 -7.19 4.10 -10.69
CA ILE A 122 -6.41 2.90 -10.42
C ILE A 122 -7.28 1.80 -9.83
N VAL A 123 -7.92 2.06 -8.69
CA VAL A 123 -8.63 1.02 -7.95
C VAL A 123 -9.93 0.62 -8.62
N SER A 124 -10.78 1.50 -8.97
CA SER A 124 -12.08 1.36 -9.64
C SER A 124 -13.14 2.22 -8.95
N ALA A 125 -14.13 2.66 -9.71
CA ALA A 125 -15.31 3.34 -9.15
C ALA A 125 -16.22 2.40 -8.34
N THR A 126 -16.07 1.08 -8.49
CA THR A 126 -16.90 0.08 -7.81
C THR A 126 -16.07 -0.72 -6.81
N ALA A 127 -16.23 -0.43 -5.53
CA ALA A 127 -15.47 -1.08 -4.43
C ALA A 127 -15.66 -2.61 -4.36
N SER A 128 -16.74 -3.15 -4.92
CA SER A 128 -17.00 -4.59 -4.97
C SER A 128 -16.36 -5.32 -6.15
N SER A 129 -15.74 -4.60 -7.10
CA SER A 129 -15.10 -5.22 -8.27
C SER A 129 -13.94 -6.13 -7.85
N PRO A 130 -13.65 -7.20 -8.63
CA PRO A 130 -12.45 -8.03 -8.40
C PRO A 130 -11.18 -7.19 -8.33
N ARG A 131 -11.01 -6.24 -9.25
CA ARG A 131 -9.89 -5.32 -9.27
C ARG A 131 -9.73 -4.53 -7.98
N ALA A 132 -10.81 -3.93 -7.45
CA ALA A 132 -10.77 -3.19 -6.20
C ALA A 132 -10.35 -4.04 -4.99
N LYS A 133 -10.59 -5.35 -5.05
CA LYS A 133 -10.23 -6.29 -3.99
C LYS A 133 -8.82 -6.85 -4.11
N ARG A 134 -8.19 -6.72 -5.29
CA ARG A 134 -6.84 -7.23 -5.57
C ARG A 134 -5.79 -6.15 -5.63
N ILE A 135 -6.13 -4.91 -6.01
CA ILE A 135 -5.14 -3.83 -6.11
C ILE A 135 -4.58 -3.51 -4.75
N PHE A 136 -3.27 -3.50 -4.69
CA PHE A 136 -2.49 -2.98 -3.57
C PHE A 136 -1.30 -2.18 -4.10
N GLY A 137 -0.71 -1.36 -3.26
CA GLY A 137 0.48 -0.61 -3.67
C GLY A 137 0.98 0.33 -2.60
N GLU A 138 2.13 0.90 -2.87
CA GLU A 138 2.78 1.90 -2.05
C GLU A 138 3.19 3.08 -2.93
N MET A 139 2.85 4.29 -2.50
CA MET A 139 3.22 5.53 -3.17
C MET A 139 4.00 6.43 -2.23
N PHE A 140 5.23 6.69 -2.57
CA PHE A 140 6.11 7.62 -1.85
C PHE A 140 5.89 9.02 -2.39
N LEU A 141 5.54 9.94 -1.51
CA LEU A 141 5.17 11.30 -1.84
C LEU A 141 6.30 12.28 -1.51
N GLU A 142 6.83 12.95 -2.52
CA GLU A 142 7.81 14.02 -2.37
C GLU A 142 7.19 15.36 -2.79
N GLY A 143 7.49 16.42 -2.03
CA GLY A 143 6.99 17.78 -2.30
C GLY A 143 5.57 18.06 -1.78
N PHE A 144 4.84 17.04 -1.30
CA PHE A 144 3.51 17.20 -0.73
C PHE A 144 3.56 17.73 0.71
N GLU A 145 2.63 18.62 1.04
CA GLU A 145 2.43 19.09 2.39
C GLU A 145 1.54 18.12 3.18
N VAL A 146 1.85 17.98 4.46
CA VAL A 146 1.07 17.19 5.40
C VAL A 146 0.66 18.07 6.57
N SER A 147 -0.44 17.70 7.24
CA SER A 147 -0.91 18.35 8.44
C SER A 147 0.16 18.38 9.55
N HIS A 148 0.00 19.22 10.53
CA HIS A 148 0.96 19.38 11.63
C HIS A 148 1.16 18.08 12.41
N ASP A 149 0.10 17.34 12.63
CA ASP A 149 0.09 16.02 13.28
C ASP A 149 0.50 14.86 12.34
N LYS A 150 0.73 15.18 11.04
CA LYS A 150 1.13 14.24 9.98
C LYS A 150 0.09 13.14 9.71
N SER A 151 -1.17 13.39 10.01
CA SER A 151 -2.27 12.45 9.79
C SER A 151 -2.95 12.63 8.42
N GLU A 152 -2.75 13.78 7.77
CA GLU A 152 -3.42 14.10 6.51
C GLU A 152 -2.47 14.74 5.49
N ILE A 153 -2.75 14.50 4.22
CA ILE A 153 -2.09 15.16 3.10
C ILE A 153 -2.91 16.39 2.75
N MET A 154 -2.30 17.56 2.82
CA MET A 154 -2.98 18.83 2.54
C MET A 154 -3.19 19.04 1.03
N ASP A 155 -2.30 18.50 0.20
CA ASP A 155 -2.32 18.65 -1.26
C ASP A 155 -3.07 17.49 -1.96
N MET A 156 -4.21 17.01 -1.40
CA MET A 156 -4.96 15.89 -1.98
C MET A 156 -5.42 16.16 -3.42
N ASP A 157 -5.86 17.38 -3.72
CA ASP A 157 -6.28 17.76 -5.09
C ASP A 157 -5.12 17.63 -6.09
N ALA A 158 -3.90 17.99 -5.67
CA ALA A 158 -2.70 17.81 -6.49
C ALA A 158 -2.40 16.32 -6.70
N LEU A 159 -2.49 15.52 -5.64
CA LEU A 159 -2.31 14.07 -5.72
C LEU A 159 -3.31 13.45 -6.70
N ASP A 160 -4.61 13.75 -6.56
CA ASP A 160 -5.65 13.24 -7.43
C ASP A 160 -5.45 13.67 -8.89
N SER A 161 -4.96 14.89 -9.13
CA SER A 161 -4.69 15.39 -10.48
C SER A 161 -3.55 14.64 -11.20
N ILE A 162 -2.65 14.01 -10.44
CA ILE A 162 -1.51 13.24 -10.97
C ILE A 162 -1.90 11.77 -11.25
N MET A 163 -2.95 11.25 -10.63
CA MET A 163 -3.34 9.84 -10.79
C MET A 163 -3.59 9.37 -12.23
N PRO A 164 -4.15 10.19 -13.15
CA PRO A 164 -4.24 9.81 -14.55
C PRO A 164 -2.89 9.54 -15.22
N GLU A 165 -1.81 10.21 -14.79
CA GLU A 165 -0.46 9.96 -15.29
C GLU A 165 0.10 8.65 -14.73
N VAL A 166 -0.06 8.43 -13.43
CA VAL A 166 0.30 7.14 -12.80
C VAL A 166 -0.45 5.99 -13.49
N ARG A 167 -1.75 6.16 -13.77
CA ARG A 167 -2.55 5.16 -14.50
C ARG A 167 -1.94 4.74 -15.84
N LYS A 168 -1.37 5.67 -16.59
CA LYS A 168 -0.71 5.36 -17.86
C LYS A 168 0.55 4.53 -17.67
N MET A 169 1.32 4.82 -16.60
CA MET A 169 2.55 4.09 -16.28
C MET A 169 2.31 2.63 -15.88
N LEU A 170 1.09 2.31 -15.39
CA LEU A 170 0.71 0.93 -15.06
C LEU A 170 0.41 0.07 -16.28
N LYS A 171 0.58 0.61 -17.49
CA LYS A 171 0.52 -0.12 -18.73
C LYS A 171 1.93 -0.22 -19.32
N VAL A 172 2.48 -1.41 -19.37
CA VAL A 172 3.82 -1.69 -19.88
C VAL A 172 3.71 -2.50 -21.18
N GLY A 173 3.97 -1.84 -22.32
CA GLY A 173 3.81 -2.47 -23.63
C GLY A 173 2.37 -2.88 -23.89
N GLU A 174 2.16 -4.18 -24.11
CA GLU A 174 0.84 -4.78 -24.33
C GLU A 174 0.12 -5.13 -23.02
N TYR A 175 0.83 -5.13 -21.90
CA TYR A 175 0.31 -5.55 -20.59
C TYR A 175 -0.29 -4.37 -19.85
N ASP A 176 -1.55 -4.49 -19.47
CA ASP A 176 -2.26 -3.52 -18.63
C ASP A 176 -2.56 -4.15 -17.27
N LEU A 177 -1.84 -3.70 -16.22
CA LEU A 177 -2.01 -4.19 -14.87
C LEU A 177 -3.48 -4.15 -14.43
N LEU A 178 -4.17 -3.05 -14.71
CA LEU A 178 -5.53 -2.85 -14.24
C LEU A 178 -6.58 -3.64 -15.03
N ALA A 179 -6.23 -4.10 -16.24
CA ALA A 179 -7.08 -4.99 -17.02
C ALA A 179 -6.92 -6.45 -16.57
N GLN A 180 -5.79 -6.80 -15.95
CA GLN A 180 -5.54 -8.11 -15.36
C GLN A 180 -6.29 -8.34 -14.05
N GLY A 181 -6.60 -7.28 -13.30
CA GLY A 181 -7.17 -7.29 -11.95
C GLY A 181 -8.69 -7.53 -11.80
#